data_22e682f9a70d2544010b5a2cd07173a2
#
_entry.id   22e682f9a70d2544010b5a2cd07173a2
#
_cell.length_a   1.000
_cell.length_b   1.000
_cell.length_c   1.000
_cell.angle_alpha   90.00
_cell.angle_beta   90.00
_cell.angle_gamma   90.00
#
_symmetry.space_group_name_H-M   'P 1'
#
loop_
_entity.id
_entity.type
_entity.pdbx_description
1 polymer ?
#
loop_
_entity_poly.entity_id
_entity_poly.type
_entity_poly.pdbx_seq_one_letter_code
_entity_poly.pdbx_strand_id
1 'polypeptide(L)'
;MIRKAEPKDLSRIAEILVFTKRMKYRAIFHNDEYSFNELQVVKVADEFKDPELLDKVWVYDDGIIKGMLHLDGKEISELYVDYFFWKEGIGSKLVEFAKEKFDAKFVWTLEKNDDAIRFYEAHGFKLNGKRQLEDGTPEFIVMLEQD
;
A
#
# COMPACT_ATOMS: atom_id res chain seq x y z
N MET A 1 5.82 -6.36 15.25
CA MET A 1 7.09 -6.76 14.65
C MET A 1 6.95 -6.88 13.13
N ILE A 2 7.89 -6.36 12.40
CA ILE A 2 7.87 -6.43 10.93
C ILE A 2 8.68 -7.65 10.51
N ARG A 3 8.10 -8.50 9.69
CA ARG A 3 8.75 -9.69 9.16
C ARG A 3 8.38 -9.92 7.70
N LYS A 4 9.13 -10.76 7.03
CA LYS A 4 8.84 -11.12 5.65
C LYS A 4 7.53 -11.90 5.56
N ALA A 5 6.74 -11.64 4.53
CA ALA A 5 5.48 -12.35 4.30
C ALA A 5 5.74 -13.81 3.93
N GLU A 6 4.83 -14.68 4.31
CA GLU A 6 4.86 -16.11 4.02
C GLU A 6 3.56 -16.54 3.35
N PRO A 7 3.53 -17.69 2.67
CA PRO A 7 2.30 -18.17 2.01
C PRO A 7 1.08 -18.25 2.93
N LYS A 8 1.28 -18.54 4.21
CA LYS A 8 0.17 -18.58 5.17
C LYS A 8 -0.48 -17.22 5.40
N ASP A 9 0.18 -16.13 5.00
CA ASP A 9 -0.29 -14.76 5.20
C ASP A 9 -1.13 -14.24 4.04
N LEU A 10 -1.22 -14.99 2.94
CA LEU A 10 -1.83 -14.51 1.68
C LEU A 10 -3.25 -13.98 1.85
N SER A 11 -4.11 -14.72 2.55
CA SER A 11 -5.50 -14.27 2.71
C SER A 11 -5.58 -12.99 3.52
N ARG A 12 -4.75 -12.86 4.53
CA ARG A 12 -4.75 -11.67 5.38
C ARG A 12 -4.19 -10.45 4.66
N ILE A 13 -3.11 -10.63 3.89
CA ILE A 13 -2.55 -9.57 3.04
C ILE A 13 -3.60 -9.08 2.05
N ALA A 14 -4.27 -10.01 1.36
CA ALA A 14 -5.31 -9.68 0.40
C ALA A 14 -6.48 -8.94 1.05
N GLU A 15 -6.89 -9.37 2.24
CA GLU A 15 -7.96 -8.73 2.99
C GLU A 15 -7.61 -7.28 3.33
N ILE A 16 -6.42 -7.03 3.86
CA ILE A 16 -5.98 -5.68 4.22
C ILE A 16 -5.95 -4.79 2.98
N LEU A 17 -5.36 -5.28 1.90
CA LEU A 17 -5.24 -4.53 0.65
C LEU A 17 -6.60 -4.19 0.07
N VAL A 18 -7.47 -5.17 -0.06
CA VAL A 18 -8.79 -5.00 -0.70
C VAL A 18 -9.69 -4.08 0.12
N PHE A 19 -9.78 -4.30 1.43
CA PHE A 19 -10.64 -3.46 2.27
C PHE A 19 -10.15 -2.02 2.34
N THR A 20 -8.85 -1.83 2.46
CA THR A 20 -8.28 -0.47 2.49
C THR A 20 -8.53 0.25 1.16
N LYS A 21 -8.32 -0.42 0.04
CA LYS A 21 -8.59 0.16 -1.27
C LYS A 21 -10.07 0.49 -1.45
N ARG A 22 -10.97 -0.39 -1.02
CA ARG A 22 -12.42 -0.11 -1.09
C ARG A 22 -12.78 1.15 -0.32
N MET A 23 -12.25 1.30 0.88
CA MET A 23 -12.51 2.48 1.70
C MET A 23 -12.03 3.77 1.05
N LYS A 24 -10.83 3.75 0.47
CA LYS A 24 -10.21 4.94 -0.11
C LYS A 24 -10.68 5.21 -1.53
N TYR A 25 -10.70 4.18 -2.37
CA TYR A 25 -10.91 4.34 -3.82
C TYR A 25 -12.37 4.48 -4.18
N ARG A 26 -13.30 3.90 -3.43
CA ARG A 26 -14.72 4.06 -3.70
C ARG A 26 -15.12 5.53 -3.65
N ALA A 27 -14.61 6.28 -2.67
CA ALA A 27 -14.88 7.70 -2.53
C ALA A 27 -14.24 8.53 -3.66
N ILE A 28 -13.14 8.06 -4.25
CA ILE A 28 -12.41 8.77 -5.32
C ILE A 28 -12.95 8.39 -6.70
N PHE A 29 -13.05 7.09 -6.98
CA PHE A 29 -13.44 6.60 -8.30
C PHE A 29 -14.96 6.63 -8.54
N HIS A 30 -15.76 6.51 -7.46
CA HIS A 30 -17.23 6.39 -7.56
C HIS A 30 -17.63 5.25 -8.47
N ASN A 31 -16.90 4.14 -8.42
CA ASN A 31 -17.06 3.00 -9.33
C ASN A 31 -17.17 1.70 -8.53
N ASP A 32 -18.42 1.30 -8.26
CA ASP A 32 -18.70 0.08 -7.50
C ASP A 32 -18.31 -1.19 -8.27
N GLU A 33 -18.35 -1.16 -9.60
CA GLU A 33 -17.88 -2.27 -10.44
C GLU A 33 -16.41 -2.57 -10.13
N TYR A 34 -15.57 -1.54 -10.12
CA TYR A 34 -14.17 -1.70 -9.76
C TYR A 34 -14.01 -2.18 -8.31
N SER A 35 -14.67 -1.51 -7.36
CA SER A 35 -14.48 -1.77 -5.92
C SER A 35 -14.96 -3.15 -5.49
N PHE A 36 -16.01 -3.68 -6.12
CA PHE A 36 -16.65 -4.91 -5.64
C PHE A 36 -16.60 -6.07 -6.62
N ASN A 37 -16.42 -5.83 -7.92
CA ASN A 37 -16.34 -6.90 -8.91
C ASN A 37 -14.93 -7.15 -9.41
N GLU A 38 -14.13 -6.10 -9.63
CA GLU A 38 -12.75 -6.25 -10.07
C GLU A 38 -11.79 -6.45 -8.91
N LEU A 39 -11.95 -5.67 -7.84
CA LEU A 39 -11.11 -5.72 -6.66
C LEU A 39 -11.67 -6.75 -5.66
N GLN A 40 -11.21 -7.98 -5.73
CA GLN A 40 -11.69 -9.07 -4.88
C GLN A 40 -10.55 -9.75 -4.13
N VAL A 41 -10.84 -10.15 -2.88
CA VAL A 41 -9.85 -10.78 -1.99
C VAL A 41 -9.23 -12.02 -2.63
N VAL A 42 -10.04 -12.89 -3.23
CA VAL A 42 -9.55 -14.13 -3.84
C VAL A 42 -8.59 -13.83 -5.00
N LYS A 43 -8.93 -12.87 -5.83
CA LYS A 43 -8.08 -12.49 -6.97
C LYS A 43 -6.75 -11.91 -6.52
N VAL A 44 -6.76 -11.05 -5.52
CA VAL A 44 -5.54 -10.44 -4.97
C VAL A 44 -4.68 -11.51 -4.29
N ALA A 45 -5.28 -12.40 -3.51
CA ALA A 45 -4.55 -13.50 -2.89
C ALA A 45 -3.88 -14.38 -3.93
N ASP A 46 -4.56 -14.63 -5.05
CA ASP A 46 -4.01 -15.42 -6.14
C ASP A 46 -2.81 -14.76 -6.80
N GLU A 47 -2.85 -13.44 -6.98
CA GLU A 47 -1.72 -12.68 -7.53
C GLU A 47 -0.48 -12.79 -6.63
N PHE A 48 -0.66 -12.69 -5.32
CA PHE A 48 0.44 -12.77 -4.35
C PHE A 48 0.97 -14.18 -4.12
N LYS A 49 0.36 -15.21 -4.73
CA LYS A 49 0.93 -16.56 -4.71
C LYS A 49 2.24 -16.65 -5.49
N ASP A 50 2.49 -15.75 -6.43
CA ASP A 50 3.74 -15.69 -7.16
C ASP A 50 4.88 -15.49 -6.16
N PRO A 51 5.85 -16.46 -6.06
CA PRO A 51 6.93 -16.36 -5.09
C PRO A 51 7.80 -15.11 -5.27
N GLU A 52 7.97 -14.63 -6.49
CA GLU A 52 8.76 -13.42 -6.75
C GLU A 52 8.07 -12.19 -6.18
N LEU A 53 6.74 -12.12 -6.30
CA LEU A 53 5.97 -11.02 -5.74
C LEU A 53 5.93 -11.09 -4.21
N LEU A 54 5.64 -12.26 -3.68
CA LEU A 54 5.54 -12.46 -2.24
C LEU A 54 6.87 -12.16 -1.53
N ASP A 55 8.00 -12.45 -2.19
CA ASP A 55 9.33 -12.18 -1.65
C ASP A 55 9.59 -10.69 -1.42
N LYS A 56 8.80 -9.82 -2.04
CA LYS A 56 8.91 -8.36 -1.90
C LYS A 56 7.92 -7.77 -0.89
N VAL A 57 7.21 -8.63 -0.15
CA VAL A 57 6.17 -8.19 0.78
C VAL A 57 6.59 -8.44 2.23
N TRP A 58 6.33 -7.45 3.08
CA TRP A 58 6.57 -7.48 4.52
C TRP A 58 5.26 -7.24 5.24
N VAL A 59 5.13 -7.81 6.43
CA VAL A 59 3.92 -7.64 7.24
C VAL A 59 4.28 -7.18 8.64
N TYR A 60 3.36 -6.43 9.24
CA TYR A 60 3.44 -6.07 10.64
C TYR A 60 2.63 -7.09 11.45
N ASP A 61 3.32 -7.91 12.24
CA ASP A 61 2.75 -9.03 12.97
C ASP A 61 3.05 -8.90 14.47
N ASP A 62 1.99 -8.78 15.27
CA ASP A 62 2.11 -8.83 16.73
C ASP A 62 1.13 -9.87 17.31
N GLY A 63 1.02 -11.01 16.63
CA GLY A 63 0.05 -12.06 16.89
C GLY A 63 -1.11 -12.02 15.92
N ILE A 64 -1.39 -10.85 15.39
CA ILE A 64 -2.36 -10.59 14.31
C ILE A 64 -1.61 -9.75 13.29
N ILE A 65 -1.78 -10.04 12.00
CA ILE A 65 -1.21 -9.22 10.95
C ILE A 65 -2.08 -7.96 10.81
N LYS A 66 -1.48 -6.81 11.04
CA LYS A 66 -2.18 -5.52 11.08
C LYS A 66 -1.84 -4.61 9.91
N GLY A 67 -0.79 -4.87 9.18
CA GLY A 67 -0.37 -4.06 8.04
C GLY A 67 0.49 -4.83 7.08
N MET A 68 0.64 -4.28 5.87
CA MET A 68 1.48 -4.87 4.84
C MET A 68 2.26 -3.80 4.09
N LEU A 69 3.42 -4.18 3.57
CA LEU A 69 4.31 -3.32 2.81
C LEU A 69 4.84 -4.10 1.62
N HIS A 70 4.62 -3.58 0.42
CA HIS A 70 5.16 -4.15 -0.81
C HIS A 70 6.21 -3.19 -1.36
N LEU A 71 7.43 -3.66 -1.51
CA LEU A 71 8.55 -2.89 -2.03
C LEU A 71 8.97 -3.42 -3.39
N ASP A 72 9.25 -2.52 -4.31
CA ASP A 72 9.79 -2.87 -5.62
C ASP A 72 11.02 -2.00 -5.89
N GLY A 73 12.20 -2.53 -5.59
CA GLY A 73 13.43 -1.77 -5.62
C GLY A 73 13.40 -0.61 -4.63
N LYS A 74 13.49 0.60 -5.12
CA LYS A 74 13.41 1.82 -4.29
C LYS A 74 12.00 2.36 -4.14
N GLU A 75 11.03 1.71 -4.75
CA GLU A 75 9.64 2.13 -4.71
C GLU A 75 8.87 1.45 -3.58
N ILE A 76 8.08 2.25 -2.85
CA ILE A 76 7.02 1.70 -2.00
C ILE A 76 5.81 1.49 -2.93
N SER A 77 5.60 0.24 -3.37
CA SER A 77 4.49 -0.08 -4.27
C SER A 77 3.16 -0.02 -3.56
N GLU A 78 3.10 -0.59 -2.34
CA GLU A 78 1.88 -0.62 -1.55
C GLU A 78 2.23 -0.59 -0.07
N LEU A 79 1.46 0.17 0.71
CA LEU A 79 1.57 0.21 2.16
C LEU A 79 0.15 0.42 2.71
N TYR A 80 -0.37 -0.59 3.38
CA TYR A 80 -1.71 -0.53 3.93
C TYR A 80 -1.74 -1.05 5.36
N VAL A 81 -2.59 -0.42 6.19
CA VAL A 81 -2.86 -0.85 7.56
C VAL A 81 -4.35 -1.17 7.67
N ASP A 82 -4.68 -2.27 8.33
CA ASP A 82 -6.05 -2.65 8.59
C ASP A 82 -6.75 -1.51 9.34
N TYR A 83 -7.95 -1.16 8.91
CA TYR A 83 -8.72 -0.05 9.46
C TYR A 83 -8.87 -0.12 10.99
N PHE A 84 -9.07 -1.32 11.52
CA PHE A 84 -9.27 -1.49 12.97
C PHE A 84 -8.04 -1.13 13.80
N PHE A 85 -6.88 -1.02 13.15
CA PHE A 85 -5.61 -0.73 13.84
C PHE A 85 -5.00 0.60 13.41
N TRP A 86 -5.78 1.46 12.74
CA TRP A 86 -5.33 2.80 12.38
C TRP A 86 -5.04 3.63 13.65
N LYS A 87 -4.15 4.60 13.51
CA LYS A 87 -3.72 5.52 14.59
C LYS A 87 -2.89 4.85 15.69
N GLU A 88 -2.40 3.63 15.44
CA GLU A 88 -1.48 2.94 16.37
C GLU A 88 -0.01 3.09 15.94
N GLY A 89 0.26 3.87 14.90
CA GLY A 89 1.63 4.09 14.44
C GLY A 89 2.22 2.99 13.56
N ILE A 90 1.40 2.03 13.13
CA ILE A 90 1.87 0.89 12.32
C ILE A 90 2.36 1.35 10.96
N GLY A 91 1.61 2.24 10.29
CA GLY A 91 2.03 2.80 9.00
C GLY A 91 3.37 3.50 9.10
N SER A 92 3.58 4.28 10.15
CA SER A 92 4.85 4.96 10.40
C SER A 92 5.99 3.97 10.58
N LYS A 93 5.76 2.88 11.32
CA LYS A 93 6.80 1.85 11.50
C LYS A 93 7.14 1.17 10.18
N LEU A 94 6.14 0.91 9.34
CA LEU A 94 6.36 0.28 8.03
C LEU A 94 7.14 1.19 7.08
N VAL A 95 6.79 2.47 7.00
CA VAL A 95 7.50 3.40 6.10
C VAL A 95 8.93 3.64 6.58
N GLU A 96 9.14 3.78 7.89
CA GLU A 96 10.50 3.95 8.42
C GLU A 96 11.35 2.69 8.20
N PHE A 97 10.75 1.50 8.33
CA PHE A 97 11.42 0.24 7.98
C PHE A 97 11.86 0.25 6.51
N ALA A 98 10.98 0.66 5.59
CA ALA A 98 11.30 0.73 4.16
C ALA A 98 12.47 1.69 3.90
N LYS A 99 12.50 2.83 4.58
CA LYS A 99 13.58 3.81 4.44
C LYS A 99 14.90 3.30 4.99
N GLU A 100 14.88 2.72 6.19
CA GLU A 100 16.09 2.29 6.88
C GLU A 100 16.70 1.03 6.29
N LYS A 101 15.89 0.05 5.95
CA LYS A 101 16.35 -1.27 5.51
C LYS A 101 16.53 -1.40 4.01
N PHE A 102 15.75 -0.65 3.23
CA PHE A 102 15.73 -0.79 1.77
C PHE A 102 16.00 0.51 1.03
N ASP A 103 16.28 1.59 1.76
CA ASP A 103 16.57 2.90 1.17
C ASP A 103 15.47 3.31 0.19
N ALA A 104 14.22 3.16 0.61
CA ALA A 104 13.06 3.51 -0.22
C ALA A 104 13.11 5.00 -0.59
N LYS A 105 12.94 5.32 -1.86
CA LYS A 105 13.11 6.67 -2.39
C LYS A 105 11.84 7.32 -2.87
N PHE A 106 10.86 6.55 -3.32
CA PHE A 106 9.66 7.18 -3.90
C PHE A 106 8.43 6.31 -3.75
N VAL A 107 7.28 6.96 -3.91
CA VAL A 107 5.96 6.32 -3.86
C VAL A 107 5.04 7.06 -4.81
N TRP A 108 4.17 6.33 -5.49
CA TRP A 108 3.06 6.88 -6.25
C TRP A 108 1.78 6.77 -5.43
N THR A 109 0.96 7.81 -5.43
CA THR A 109 -0.34 7.78 -4.78
C THR A 109 -1.36 8.58 -5.59
N LEU A 110 -2.64 8.27 -5.40
CA LEU A 110 -3.70 9.02 -6.06
C LEU A 110 -3.62 10.50 -5.65
N GLU A 111 -3.73 11.39 -6.62
CA GLU A 111 -3.66 12.83 -6.39
C GLU A 111 -4.72 13.31 -5.38
N LYS A 112 -5.88 12.67 -5.39
CA LYS A 112 -6.99 13.01 -4.51
C LYS A 112 -6.90 12.37 -3.11
N ASN A 113 -5.90 11.50 -2.88
CA ASN A 113 -5.72 10.86 -1.59
C ASN A 113 -4.86 11.76 -0.68
N ASP A 114 -5.49 12.80 -0.14
CA ASP A 114 -4.81 13.78 0.70
C ASP A 114 -4.20 13.18 1.95
N ASP A 115 -4.86 12.18 2.53
CA ASP A 115 -4.35 11.52 3.74
C ASP A 115 -3.02 10.82 3.47
N ALA A 116 -2.90 10.12 2.34
CA ALA A 116 -1.66 9.45 1.96
C ALA A 116 -0.56 10.47 1.68
N ILE A 117 -0.88 11.54 0.96
CA ILE A 117 0.10 12.60 0.66
C ILE A 117 0.65 13.19 1.96
N ARG A 118 -0.23 13.57 2.89
CA ARG A 118 0.19 14.11 4.19
C ARG A 118 1.00 13.10 4.98
N PHE A 119 0.63 11.84 4.94
CA PHE A 119 1.35 10.77 5.63
C PHE A 119 2.80 10.67 5.13
N TYR A 120 2.97 10.60 3.80
CA TYR A 120 4.32 10.51 3.23
C TYR A 120 5.13 11.79 3.44
N GLU A 121 4.48 12.95 3.36
CA GLU A 121 5.16 14.23 3.66
C GLU A 121 5.69 14.26 5.09
N ALA A 122 4.92 13.74 6.04
CA ALA A 122 5.34 13.65 7.44
C ALA A 122 6.56 12.74 7.62
N HIS A 123 6.83 11.86 6.67
CA HIS A 123 7.98 10.94 6.70
C HIS A 123 9.11 11.35 5.75
N GLY A 124 9.14 12.60 5.29
CA GLY A 124 10.25 13.14 4.53
C GLY A 124 10.15 13.00 3.02
N PHE A 125 9.04 12.46 2.51
CA PHE A 125 8.79 12.42 1.08
C PHE A 125 8.16 13.74 0.64
N LYS A 126 8.47 14.18 -0.58
CA LYS A 126 7.94 15.42 -1.13
C LYS A 126 7.44 15.23 -2.54
N LEU A 127 6.34 15.89 -2.88
CA LEU A 127 5.84 15.93 -4.25
C LEU A 127 6.95 16.48 -5.15
N ASN A 128 7.24 15.76 -6.23
CA ASN A 128 8.32 16.16 -7.15
C ASN A 128 7.82 16.71 -8.49
N GLY A 129 6.51 16.89 -8.63
CA GLY A 129 5.89 17.39 -9.84
C GLY A 129 5.55 16.34 -10.88
N LYS A 130 5.97 15.11 -10.69
CA LYS A 130 5.63 14.01 -11.61
C LYS A 130 4.18 13.58 -11.39
N ARG A 131 3.44 13.46 -12.48
CA ARG A 131 2.01 13.19 -12.48
C ARG A 131 1.66 12.40 -13.73
N GLN A 132 0.84 11.37 -13.57
CA GLN A 132 0.37 10.58 -14.70
C GLN A 132 -1.02 10.00 -14.41
N LEU A 133 -1.73 9.58 -15.45
CA LEU A 133 -3.03 8.92 -15.27
C LEU A 133 -2.81 7.52 -14.69
N GLU A 134 -3.66 7.14 -13.75
CA GLU A 134 -3.75 5.76 -13.28
C GLU A 134 -4.39 4.92 -14.38
N ASP A 135 -3.74 3.80 -14.72
CA ASP A 135 -4.21 2.93 -15.80
C ASP A 135 -5.69 2.53 -15.63
N GLY A 136 -6.47 2.72 -16.70
CA GLY A 136 -7.87 2.33 -16.74
C GLY A 136 -8.81 3.27 -15.98
N THR A 137 -8.35 4.45 -15.56
CA THR A 137 -9.16 5.40 -14.80
C THR A 137 -8.98 6.82 -15.33
N PRO A 138 -9.91 7.75 -15.03
CA PRO A 138 -9.73 9.18 -15.30
C PRO A 138 -8.95 9.90 -14.20
N GLU A 139 -8.42 9.18 -13.22
CA GLU A 139 -7.75 9.77 -12.07
C GLU A 139 -6.23 9.82 -12.27
N PHE A 140 -5.61 10.82 -11.64
CA PHE A 140 -4.16 10.99 -11.70
C PHE A 140 -3.49 10.41 -10.46
N ILE A 141 -2.25 9.95 -10.65
CA ILE A 141 -1.34 9.65 -9.56
C ILE A 141 -0.20 10.66 -9.58
N VAL A 142 0.34 10.90 -8.41
CA VAL A 142 1.48 11.81 -8.21
C VAL A 142 2.59 11.07 -7.50
N MET A 143 3.83 11.50 -7.76
CA MET A 143 5.01 10.90 -7.12
C MET A 143 5.48 11.78 -5.97
N LEU A 144 5.79 11.13 -4.85
CA LEU A 144 6.54 11.74 -3.77
C LEU A 144 7.88 11.02 -3.67
N GLU A 145 8.94 11.76 -3.43
CA GLU A 145 10.27 11.18 -3.28
C GLU A 145 11.05 11.82 -2.15
N GLN A 146 12.08 11.12 -1.69
CA GLN A 146 13.03 11.63 -0.70
C GLN A 146 14.46 11.47 -1.20
N ASP A 147 15.35 12.22 -0.60
CA ASP A 147 16.78 12.17 -0.93
C ASP A 147 17.46 10.88 -0.51
#